data_82fd99f3196c35202dfc0ee94b755ea2
#
_entry.id   82fd99f3196c35202dfc0ee94b755ea2
#
_cell.length_a   1.000
_cell.length_b   1.000
_cell.length_c   1.000
_cell.angle_alpha   90.00
_cell.angle_beta   90.00
_cell.angle_gamma   90.00
#
_symmetry.space_group_name_H-M   'P 1'
#
loop_
_entity.id
_entity.type
_entity.pdbx_description
1 polymer ?
#
loop_
_entity_poly.entity_id
_entity_poly.type
_entity_poly.pdbx_seq_one_letter_code
_entity_poly.pdbx_strand_id
1 'polypeptide(L)'
;MRKLREIFSWGLALLSLAIASAAQEPKALPLPDERYKADILLVVAHPDDEGAATPYLARALDEHKRIAVVFGTRGSSGANEAGAEQATALGDIREIEARNALTSLGITNVWFLGGKDTASQNVLQSLANWDHGVSLEQLVRLVRLTRPEVMLTFLPGTFIGEDHGDHQASGLLATEAFDLAGDPASFPEQLAGPTKRLEPFLENLRPWQSKKIYYFPDADRKDIFRGKGPDYSVKEISKSSKQPYWRVALDSFRAHQTQAKSFLDKIAQMDEAQIEKMATSDDVWTDALHFVLGKSLVGGSLTGDVFDGVTPGAIPFARCDVSPEPARPDLSVELGGPWSFYSEFRRAHGLASLPHPEPPEIALQVPGTLVIPLWVRNRTAKTQEITVSAVLPAGWTALSGTGKFTLGAGQVAAARIEVNLPGLEENKAKKPEPQEISVHAESSGQSIGEIKLRVELRKRALPQ
;
A
#
# COMPACT_ATOMS: atom_id res chain seq x y z
N MET A 1 -1.30 -78.16 -37.56
CA MET A 1 -1.09 -77.38 -36.37
C MET A 1 0.08 -76.36 -36.42
N ARG A 2 1.05 -76.50 -37.34
CA ARG A 2 2.19 -75.51 -37.49
C ARG A 2 1.77 -74.17 -38.16
N LYS A 3 0.87 -74.19 -39.12
CA LYS A 3 0.47 -72.97 -39.86
C LYS A 3 -0.46 -71.98 -39.03
N LEU A 4 -1.16 -72.45 -37.97
CA LEU A 4 -1.94 -71.58 -37.14
C LEU A 4 -1.11 -70.78 -36.11
N ARG A 5 0.11 -71.23 -35.82
CA ARG A 5 0.99 -70.54 -34.85
C ARG A 5 1.70 -69.31 -35.46
N GLU A 6 1.96 -69.34 -36.76
CA GLU A 6 2.62 -68.24 -37.46
C GLU A 6 1.69 -67.03 -37.69
N ILE A 7 0.38 -67.28 -37.91
CA ILE A 7 -0.60 -66.22 -38.11
C ILE A 7 -0.85 -65.46 -36.81
N PHE A 8 -0.78 -66.15 -35.66
CA PHE A 8 -0.95 -65.48 -34.34
C PHE A 8 0.28 -64.65 -33.95
N SER A 9 1.50 -65.00 -34.39
CA SER A 9 2.71 -64.24 -34.09
C SER A 9 2.82 -62.93 -34.87
N TRP A 10 2.29 -62.88 -36.07
CA TRP A 10 2.28 -61.66 -36.91
C TRP A 10 1.17 -60.72 -36.55
N GLY A 11 0.06 -61.19 -36.02
CA GLY A 11 -1.04 -60.38 -35.48
C GLY A 11 -0.65 -59.61 -34.21
N LEU A 12 0.16 -60.22 -33.33
CA LEU A 12 0.64 -59.58 -32.10
C LEU A 12 1.75 -58.55 -32.40
N ALA A 13 2.59 -58.76 -33.42
CA ALA A 13 3.63 -57.82 -33.82
C ALA A 13 3.05 -56.55 -34.50
N LEU A 14 1.94 -56.66 -35.23
CA LEU A 14 1.25 -55.53 -35.84
C LEU A 14 0.40 -54.74 -34.81
N LEU A 15 -0.12 -55.38 -33.75
CA LEU A 15 -0.84 -54.69 -32.68
C LEU A 15 0.10 -53.91 -31.75
N SER A 16 1.38 -54.33 -31.66
CA SER A 16 2.40 -53.63 -30.84
C SER A 16 2.97 -52.38 -31.52
N LEU A 17 2.84 -52.25 -32.86
CA LEU A 17 3.30 -51.04 -33.58
C LEU A 17 2.22 -49.94 -33.66
N ALA A 18 0.96 -50.25 -33.33
CA ALA A 18 -0.13 -49.26 -33.40
C ALA A 18 -0.35 -48.46 -32.11
N ILE A 19 0.40 -48.73 -31.02
CA ILE A 19 0.32 -48.01 -29.75
C ILE A 19 1.57 -47.12 -29.49
N ALA A 20 2.39 -46.86 -30.48
CA ALA A 20 3.21 -45.66 -30.48
C ALA A 20 2.33 -44.45 -30.90
N SER A 21 1.23 -44.26 -30.17
CA SER A 21 0.51 -43.00 -30.18
C SER A 21 1.51 -41.95 -29.72
N ALA A 22 1.95 -41.12 -30.65
CA ALA A 22 2.75 -39.96 -30.34
C ALA A 22 2.09 -39.26 -29.13
N ALA A 23 2.72 -39.39 -27.98
CA ALA A 23 2.45 -38.47 -26.88
C ALA A 23 2.78 -37.09 -27.48
N GLN A 24 1.76 -36.43 -27.97
CA GLN A 24 1.84 -35.08 -28.47
C GLN A 24 2.36 -34.28 -27.27
N GLU A 25 3.60 -33.80 -27.37
CA GLU A 25 4.14 -32.94 -26.31
C GLU A 25 3.06 -31.93 -25.99
N PRO A 26 2.74 -31.75 -24.71
CA PRO A 26 1.70 -30.81 -24.33
C PRO A 26 2.05 -29.45 -24.93
N LYS A 27 1.23 -28.98 -25.88
CA LYS A 27 1.43 -27.73 -26.58
C LYS A 27 1.59 -26.66 -25.49
N ALA A 28 2.76 -26.03 -25.42
CA ALA A 28 3.04 -25.01 -24.44
C ALA A 28 1.88 -24.00 -24.47
N LEU A 29 1.22 -23.81 -23.32
CA LEU A 29 0.15 -22.85 -23.23
C LEU A 29 0.70 -21.46 -23.58
N PRO A 30 -0.03 -20.66 -24.37
CA PRO A 30 0.41 -19.30 -24.70
C PRO A 30 0.64 -18.49 -23.43
N LEU A 31 1.58 -17.56 -23.48
CA LEU A 31 1.84 -16.60 -22.40
C LEU A 31 0.74 -15.53 -22.36
N PRO A 32 0.57 -14.82 -21.23
CA PRO A 32 -0.22 -13.60 -21.19
C PRO A 32 0.24 -12.61 -22.25
N ASP A 33 -0.68 -11.79 -22.74
CA ASP A 33 -0.40 -10.83 -23.81
C ASP A 33 0.74 -9.86 -23.43
N GLU A 34 1.75 -9.75 -24.30
CA GLU A 34 2.92 -8.90 -24.08
C GLU A 34 2.60 -7.39 -24.06
N ARG A 35 1.44 -6.96 -24.58
CA ARG A 35 0.99 -5.58 -24.51
C ARG A 35 0.76 -5.10 -23.08
N TYR A 36 0.47 -6.02 -22.15
CA TYR A 36 0.26 -5.72 -20.73
C TYR A 36 1.53 -5.88 -19.88
N LYS A 37 2.61 -6.43 -20.43
CA LYS A 37 3.87 -6.62 -19.69
C LYS A 37 4.40 -5.26 -19.21
N ALA A 38 4.67 -5.16 -17.92
CA ALA A 38 5.31 -4.02 -17.29
C ALA A 38 6.60 -4.42 -16.58
N ASP A 39 7.52 -3.50 -16.41
CA ASP A 39 8.71 -3.68 -15.58
C ASP A 39 8.46 -3.13 -14.18
N ILE A 40 7.59 -2.11 -14.09
CA ILE A 40 7.12 -1.49 -12.84
C ILE A 40 5.60 -1.57 -12.77
N LEU A 41 5.07 -1.99 -11.63
CA LEU A 41 3.66 -1.83 -11.26
C LEU A 41 3.57 -0.83 -10.11
N LEU A 42 2.97 0.33 -10.35
CA LEU A 42 2.60 1.29 -9.31
C LEU A 42 1.19 0.98 -8.83
N VAL A 43 1.01 0.89 -7.51
CA VAL A 43 -0.30 0.70 -6.87
C VAL A 43 -0.54 1.85 -5.90
N VAL A 44 -1.58 2.64 -6.15
CA VAL A 44 -1.96 3.81 -5.35
C VAL A 44 -3.47 3.82 -5.08
N ALA A 45 -3.93 4.70 -4.21
CA ALA A 45 -5.31 4.72 -3.77
C ALA A 45 -6.24 5.50 -4.70
N HIS A 46 -5.90 6.74 -5.02
CA HIS A 46 -6.77 7.67 -5.75
C HIS A 46 -6.11 8.23 -7.00
N PRO A 47 -6.90 8.68 -7.99
CA PRO A 47 -6.42 9.57 -9.04
C PRO A 47 -5.74 10.81 -8.43
N ASP A 48 -4.53 11.11 -8.81
CA ASP A 48 -3.54 12.10 -8.37
C ASP A 48 -2.41 11.56 -7.48
N ASP A 49 -2.60 10.48 -6.76
CA ASP A 49 -1.58 9.86 -5.90
C ASP A 49 -0.34 9.41 -6.68
N GLU A 50 -0.50 9.06 -7.96
CA GLU A 50 0.65 8.72 -8.82
C GLU A 50 1.64 9.89 -8.93
N GLY A 51 1.16 11.12 -8.68
CA GLY A 51 1.96 12.33 -8.61
C GLY A 51 3.13 12.21 -7.63
N ALA A 52 2.95 11.49 -6.52
CA ALA A 52 4.00 11.25 -5.53
C ALA A 52 5.22 10.51 -6.12
N ALA A 53 5.01 9.61 -7.09
CA ALA A 53 6.07 8.84 -7.73
C ALA A 53 6.42 9.32 -9.16
N THR A 54 5.64 10.24 -9.74
CA THR A 54 5.75 10.61 -11.15
C THR A 54 7.14 11.11 -11.58
N PRO A 55 7.92 11.87 -10.79
CA PRO A 55 9.29 12.20 -11.19
C PRO A 55 10.15 10.94 -11.44
N TYR A 56 9.99 9.91 -10.61
CA TYR A 56 10.69 8.64 -10.83
C TYR A 56 10.12 7.86 -12.01
N LEU A 57 8.80 7.86 -12.21
CA LEU A 57 8.20 7.19 -13.37
C LEU A 57 8.73 7.78 -14.68
N ALA A 58 8.84 9.11 -14.77
CA ALA A 58 9.43 9.80 -15.93
C ALA A 58 10.89 9.38 -16.16
N ARG A 59 11.68 9.25 -15.09
CA ARG A 59 13.05 8.72 -15.16
C ARG A 59 13.07 7.28 -15.68
N ALA A 60 12.23 6.41 -15.16
CA ALA A 60 12.14 5.01 -15.56
C ALA A 60 11.74 4.87 -17.04
N LEU A 61 10.87 5.73 -17.55
CA LEU A 61 10.53 5.81 -18.98
C LEU A 61 11.72 6.21 -19.84
N ASP A 62 12.54 7.17 -19.39
CA ASP A 62 13.80 7.53 -20.04
C ASP A 62 14.83 6.38 -20.08
N GLU A 63 14.66 5.42 -19.17
CA GLU A 63 15.43 4.17 -19.11
C GLU A 63 14.71 2.99 -19.82
N HIS A 64 13.70 3.31 -20.63
CA HIS A 64 12.91 2.35 -21.43
C HIS A 64 12.16 1.30 -20.60
N LYS A 65 11.81 1.61 -19.36
CA LYS A 65 10.97 0.73 -18.53
C LYS A 65 9.51 0.88 -18.92
N ARG A 66 8.81 -0.25 -18.98
CA ARG A 66 7.36 -0.31 -19.17
C ARG A 66 6.68 -0.16 -17.81
N ILE A 67 5.66 0.66 -17.74
CA ILE A 67 4.98 0.99 -16.49
C ILE A 67 3.50 0.65 -16.61
N ALA A 68 2.97 0.08 -15.54
CA ALA A 68 1.54 -0.10 -15.32
C ALA A 68 1.14 0.57 -14.00
N VAL A 69 -0.08 1.11 -13.94
CA VAL A 69 -0.61 1.79 -12.76
C VAL A 69 -1.96 1.21 -12.38
N VAL A 70 -2.15 0.98 -11.08
CA VAL A 70 -3.41 0.50 -10.50
C VAL A 70 -3.85 1.48 -9.42
N PHE A 71 -5.07 1.96 -9.54
CA PHE A 71 -5.75 2.76 -8.53
C PHE A 71 -6.71 1.88 -7.73
N GLY A 72 -6.73 2.02 -6.41
CA GLY A 72 -7.65 1.33 -5.52
C GLY A 72 -9.09 1.80 -5.73
N THR A 73 -9.27 3.11 -5.87
CA THR A 73 -10.57 3.77 -6.02
C THR A 73 -10.56 4.76 -7.19
N ARG A 74 -11.69 5.45 -7.39
CA ARG A 74 -11.81 6.58 -8.32
C ARG A 74 -11.81 7.94 -7.62
N GLY A 75 -11.55 8.01 -6.31
CA GLY A 75 -11.53 9.27 -5.55
C GLY A 75 -12.92 9.94 -5.44
N SER A 76 -13.98 9.16 -5.40
CA SER A 76 -15.36 9.64 -5.49
C SER A 76 -15.91 10.34 -4.25
N SER A 77 -15.21 10.27 -3.11
CA SER A 77 -15.60 10.94 -1.86
C SER A 77 -14.91 12.28 -1.64
N GLY A 78 -13.99 12.68 -2.51
CA GLY A 78 -13.27 13.94 -2.43
C GLY A 78 -14.10 15.17 -2.85
N ALA A 79 -13.52 16.36 -2.63
CA ALA A 79 -14.08 17.62 -3.12
C ALA A 79 -13.84 17.78 -4.63
N ASN A 80 -14.71 18.53 -5.32
CA ASN A 80 -14.54 18.90 -6.71
C ASN A 80 -14.25 20.41 -6.82
N GLU A 81 -13.01 20.76 -7.11
CA GLU A 81 -12.60 22.17 -7.27
C GLU A 81 -12.92 22.76 -8.64
N ALA A 82 -13.25 21.92 -9.63
CA ALA A 82 -13.45 22.34 -11.00
C ALA A 82 -14.93 22.37 -11.45
N GLY A 83 -15.81 21.70 -10.70
CA GLY A 83 -17.21 21.56 -11.09
C GLY A 83 -18.13 21.24 -9.91
N ALA A 84 -19.35 20.81 -10.23
CA ALA A 84 -20.40 20.49 -9.25
C ALA A 84 -20.63 18.97 -9.10
N GLU A 85 -19.98 18.16 -9.89
CA GLU A 85 -20.14 16.70 -9.89
C GLU A 85 -19.61 16.12 -8.60
N GLN A 86 -20.35 15.14 -8.06
CA GLN A 86 -20.07 14.47 -6.81
C GLN A 86 -20.23 12.94 -6.95
N ALA A 87 -19.74 12.19 -6.00
CA ALA A 87 -19.88 10.74 -5.91
C ALA A 87 -19.43 10.04 -7.23
N THR A 88 -20.23 9.15 -7.80
CA THR A 88 -19.84 8.38 -8.97
C THR A 88 -19.48 9.27 -10.17
N ALA A 89 -20.20 10.35 -10.41
CA ALA A 89 -19.91 11.27 -11.50
C ALA A 89 -18.55 11.96 -11.35
N LEU A 90 -18.16 12.32 -10.12
CA LEU A 90 -16.83 12.84 -9.83
C LEU A 90 -15.76 11.75 -10.06
N GLY A 91 -16.01 10.52 -9.61
CA GLY A 91 -15.09 9.41 -9.83
C GLY A 91 -14.85 9.11 -11.32
N ASP A 92 -15.89 9.22 -12.15
CA ASP A 92 -15.76 9.03 -13.60
C ASP A 92 -14.89 10.14 -14.25
N ILE A 93 -15.02 11.38 -13.78
CA ILE A 93 -14.17 12.50 -14.24
C ILE A 93 -12.71 12.24 -13.81
N ARG A 94 -12.48 11.89 -12.55
CA ARG A 94 -11.13 11.64 -12.02
C ARG A 94 -10.44 10.46 -12.70
N GLU A 95 -11.18 9.41 -13.09
CA GLU A 95 -10.62 8.35 -13.92
C GLU A 95 -10.09 8.90 -15.26
N ILE A 96 -10.83 9.80 -15.90
CA ILE A 96 -10.38 10.43 -17.15
C ILE A 96 -9.15 11.31 -16.91
N GLU A 97 -9.14 12.09 -15.82
CA GLU A 97 -8.00 12.94 -15.43
C GLU A 97 -6.72 12.10 -15.21
N ALA A 98 -6.82 11.02 -14.45
CA ALA A 98 -5.68 10.12 -14.21
C ALA A 98 -5.16 9.45 -15.49
N ARG A 99 -6.08 9.01 -16.37
CA ARG A 99 -5.69 8.46 -17.68
C ARG A 99 -5.02 9.50 -18.56
N ASN A 100 -5.47 10.74 -18.53
CA ASN A 100 -4.86 11.85 -19.28
C ASN A 100 -3.47 12.19 -18.72
N ALA A 101 -3.32 12.27 -17.40
CA ALA A 101 -2.04 12.49 -16.73
C ALA A 101 -1.01 11.43 -17.15
N LEU A 102 -1.36 10.16 -17.00
CA LEU A 102 -0.48 9.04 -17.33
C LEU A 102 -0.21 8.91 -18.83
N THR A 103 -1.21 9.16 -19.68
CA THR A 103 -1.03 9.15 -21.14
C THR A 103 -0.09 10.25 -21.62
N SER A 104 -0.04 11.40 -20.95
CA SER A 104 0.92 12.48 -21.26
C SER A 104 2.38 12.03 -21.11
N LEU A 105 2.61 11.01 -20.27
CA LEU A 105 3.91 10.35 -20.08
C LEU A 105 4.09 9.13 -21.01
N GLY A 106 3.06 8.71 -21.74
CA GLY A 106 3.06 7.48 -22.56
C GLY A 106 2.66 6.22 -21.80
N ILE A 107 2.16 6.33 -20.57
CA ILE A 107 1.67 5.19 -19.77
C ILE A 107 0.20 4.95 -20.10
N THR A 108 -0.13 3.78 -20.65
CA THR A 108 -1.48 3.42 -21.11
C THR A 108 -2.07 2.23 -20.35
N ASN A 109 -1.25 1.46 -19.64
CA ASN A 109 -1.70 0.32 -18.83
C ASN A 109 -2.16 0.81 -17.46
N VAL A 110 -3.44 1.18 -17.36
CA VAL A 110 -4.05 1.81 -16.18
C VAL A 110 -5.34 1.10 -15.80
N TRP A 111 -5.46 0.65 -14.55
CA TRP A 111 -6.64 -0.04 -14.01
C TRP A 111 -7.13 0.58 -12.71
N PHE A 112 -8.38 0.31 -12.40
CA PHE A 112 -9.07 0.69 -11.16
C PHE A 112 -9.69 -0.55 -10.53
N LEU A 113 -9.41 -0.80 -9.24
CA LEU A 113 -9.95 -1.97 -8.53
C LEU A 113 -11.43 -1.81 -8.17
N GLY A 114 -11.97 -0.60 -8.24
CA GLY A 114 -13.37 -0.34 -7.92
C GLY A 114 -13.67 -0.29 -6.43
N GLY A 115 -12.67 -0.14 -5.58
CA GLY A 115 -12.83 0.14 -4.16
C GLY A 115 -13.64 1.41 -3.93
N LYS A 116 -14.42 1.44 -2.84
CA LYS A 116 -15.16 2.62 -2.44
C LYS A 116 -14.24 3.55 -1.68
N ASP A 117 -14.04 4.75 -2.21
CA ASP A 117 -13.25 5.81 -1.60
C ASP A 117 -13.74 6.14 -0.18
N THR A 118 -12.81 6.22 0.77
CA THR A 118 -13.09 6.26 2.21
C THR A 118 -12.43 7.48 2.85
N ALA A 119 -13.21 8.50 3.18
CA ALA A 119 -12.73 9.70 3.89
C ALA A 119 -12.42 9.36 5.37
N SER A 120 -11.39 8.58 5.65
CA SER A 120 -11.00 8.12 6.98
C SER A 120 -9.51 7.83 7.06
N GLN A 121 -8.91 8.05 8.24
CA GLN A 121 -7.55 7.60 8.56
C GLN A 121 -7.51 6.12 9.01
N ASN A 122 -8.66 5.47 9.13
CA ASN A 122 -8.75 4.10 9.62
C ASN A 122 -8.66 3.10 8.47
N VAL A 123 -7.50 2.51 8.29
CA VAL A 123 -7.24 1.51 7.25
C VAL A 123 -8.19 0.30 7.30
N LEU A 124 -8.65 -0.09 8.49
CA LEU A 124 -9.61 -1.21 8.60
C LEU A 124 -10.95 -0.86 7.94
N GLN A 125 -11.37 0.41 8.02
CA GLN A 125 -12.54 0.89 7.30
C GLN A 125 -12.31 0.92 5.79
N SER A 126 -11.14 1.37 5.35
CA SER A 126 -10.76 1.37 3.94
C SER A 126 -10.77 -0.04 3.37
N LEU A 127 -10.13 -1.00 4.04
CA LEU A 127 -10.13 -2.41 3.62
C LEU A 127 -11.54 -3.01 3.54
N ALA A 128 -12.41 -2.67 4.51
CA ALA A 128 -13.81 -3.11 4.49
C ALA A 128 -14.59 -2.48 3.32
N ASN A 129 -14.40 -1.18 3.05
CA ASN A 129 -15.07 -0.47 1.96
C ASN A 129 -14.55 -0.89 0.57
N TRP A 130 -13.30 -1.33 0.47
CA TRP A 130 -12.71 -1.84 -0.77
C TRP A 130 -13.08 -3.28 -1.07
N ASP A 131 -13.82 -3.97 -0.19
CA ASP A 131 -14.03 -5.41 -0.26
C ASP A 131 -12.67 -6.13 -0.43
N HIS A 132 -11.87 -6.08 0.65
CA HIS A 132 -10.45 -6.47 0.66
C HIS A 132 -10.16 -7.75 -0.14
N GLY A 133 -10.96 -8.80 0.06
CA GLY A 133 -10.75 -10.08 -0.65
C GLY A 133 -10.89 -9.97 -2.16
N VAL A 134 -11.89 -9.22 -2.64
CA VAL A 134 -12.15 -9.00 -4.07
C VAL A 134 -11.05 -8.11 -4.67
N SER A 135 -10.69 -7.02 -4.00
CA SER A 135 -9.63 -6.12 -4.46
C SER A 135 -8.27 -6.83 -4.52
N LEU A 136 -7.98 -7.69 -3.54
CA LEU A 136 -6.76 -8.51 -3.53
C LEU A 136 -6.73 -9.52 -4.68
N GLU A 137 -7.84 -10.22 -4.93
CA GLU A 137 -7.96 -11.13 -6.08
C GLU A 137 -7.70 -10.42 -7.39
N GLN A 138 -8.31 -9.24 -7.59
CA GLN A 138 -8.11 -8.42 -8.78
C GLN A 138 -6.65 -7.95 -8.91
N LEU A 139 -6.03 -7.50 -7.82
CA LEU A 139 -4.64 -7.05 -7.85
C LEU A 139 -3.68 -8.19 -8.14
N VAL A 140 -3.87 -9.37 -7.54
CA VAL A 140 -3.09 -10.57 -7.86
C VAL A 140 -3.23 -10.94 -9.34
N ARG A 141 -4.45 -10.83 -9.91
CA ARG A 141 -4.67 -11.03 -11.34
C ARG A 141 -3.88 -10.03 -12.19
N LEU A 142 -3.86 -8.75 -11.81
CA LEU A 142 -3.09 -7.71 -12.52
C LEU A 142 -1.58 -7.93 -12.40
N VAL A 143 -1.07 -8.37 -11.26
CA VAL A 143 0.35 -8.76 -11.13
C VAL A 143 0.68 -9.92 -12.08
N ARG A 144 -0.17 -10.94 -12.16
CA ARG A 144 0.02 -12.08 -13.08
C ARG A 144 -0.09 -11.68 -14.55
N LEU A 145 -0.93 -10.70 -14.86
CA LEU A 145 -1.10 -10.17 -16.21
C LEU A 145 0.09 -9.30 -16.62
N THR A 146 0.46 -8.35 -15.78
CA THR A 146 1.52 -7.37 -16.08
C THR A 146 2.92 -7.91 -15.81
N ARG A 147 3.07 -8.92 -14.97
CA ARG A 147 4.34 -9.59 -14.67
C ARG A 147 5.46 -8.61 -14.30
N PRO A 148 5.24 -7.69 -13.33
CA PRO A 148 6.21 -6.65 -13.01
C PRO A 148 7.45 -7.24 -12.33
N GLU A 149 8.61 -6.65 -12.61
CA GLU A 149 9.84 -6.97 -11.90
C GLU A 149 9.86 -6.30 -10.52
N VAL A 150 9.37 -5.04 -10.47
CA VAL A 150 9.33 -4.19 -9.27
C VAL A 150 7.92 -3.68 -9.05
N MET A 151 7.49 -3.66 -7.78
CA MET A 151 6.26 -3.01 -7.36
C MET A 151 6.57 -1.76 -6.53
N LEU A 152 5.81 -0.68 -6.75
CA LEU A 152 5.88 0.57 -6.01
C LEU A 152 4.51 0.86 -5.41
N THR A 153 4.45 1.34 -4.16
CA THR A 153 3.19 1.65 -3.48
C THR A 153 3.43 2.54 -2.27
N PHE A 154 2.34 3.00 -1.63
CA PHE A 154 2.42 3.71 -0.35
C PHE A 154 2.93 2.83 0.79
N LEU A 155 3.51 3.46 1.81
CA LEU A 155 4.00 2.77 2.99
C LEU A 155 2.81 2.26 3.83
N PRO A 156 2.75 0.96 4.16
CA PRO A 156 1.68 0.41 4.99
C PRO A 156 1.92 0.74 6.47
N GLY A 157 1.53 1.92 6.91
CA GLY A 157 1.73 2.36 8.29
C GLY A 157 1.11 3.72 8.57
N THR A 158 0.99 4.10 9.84
CA THR A 158 0.43 5.37 10.30
C THR A 158 1.56 6.32 10.67
N PHE A 159 1.56 7.51 10.08
CA PHE A 159 2.54 8.59 10.32
C PHE A 159 1.83 9.92 10.39
N ILE A 160 2.41 10.90 11.09
CA ILE A 160 1.97 12.28 10.93
C ILE A 160 2.29 12.73 9.50
N GLY A 161 1.27 13.24 8.81
CA GLY A 161 1.33 13.56 7.37
C GLY A 161 0.59 12.54 6.51
N GLU A 162 0.63 11.26 6.86
CA GLU A 162 -0.18 10.23 6.22
C GLU A 162 -1.59 10.22 6.86
N ASP A 163 -2.51 10.93 6.22
CA ASP A 163 -3.83 11.19 6.79
C ASP A 163 -4.94 10.34 6.18
N HIS A 164 -4.61 9.42 5.25
CA HIS A 164 -5.61 8.67 4.51
C HIS A 164 -5.47 7.16 4.68
N GLY A 165 -6.54 6.52 5.15
CA GLY A 165 -6.58 5.06 5.29
C GLY A 165 -6.50 4.31 3.96
N ASP A 166 -6.95 4.94 2.86
CA ASP A 166 -6.90 4.35 1.53
C ASP A 166 -5.47 4.29 0.97
N HIS A 167 -4.60 5.28 1.25
CA HIS A 167 -3.17 5.19 0.93
C HIS A 167 -2.55 3.97 1.58
N GLN A 168 -2.80 3.81 2.88
CA GLN A 168 -2.32 2.68 3.66
C GLN A 168 -2.88 1.35 3.13
N ALA A 169 -4.17 1.31 2.74
CA ALA A 169 -4.80 0.13 2.16
C ALA A 169 -4.16 -0.29 0.83
N SER A 170 -3.76 0.67 -0.02
CA SER A 170 -3.04 0.36 -1.26
C SER A 170 -1.69 -0.32 -0.97
N GLY A 171 -0.96 0.17 0.04
CA GLY A 171 0.29 -0.43 0.50
C GLY A 171 0.12 -1.85 1.02
N LEU A 172 -0.94 -2.09 1.80
CA LEU A 172 -1.28 -3.43 2.30
C LEU A 172 -1.59 -4.39 1.17
N LEU A 173 -2.53 -4.03 0.29
CA LEU A 173 -2.93 -4.86 -0.85
C LEU A 173 -1.77 -5.17 -1.80
N ALA A 174 -0.92 -4.17 -2.09
CA ALA A 174 0.26 -4.39 -2.92
C ALA A 174 1.26 -5.35 -2.28
N THR A 175 1.45 -5.28 -0.96
CA THR A 175 2.30 -6.21 -0.21
C THR A 175 1.75 -7.64 -0.26
N GLU A 176 0.45 -7.81 -0.03
CA GLU A 176 -0.21 -9.12 -0.10
C GLU A 176 -0.15 -9.70 -1.53
N ALA A 177 -0.41 -8.86 -2.55
CA ALA A 177 -0.31 -9.29 -3.93
C ALA A 177 1.13 -9.67 -4.34
N PHE A 178 2.14 -8.96 -3.83
CA PHE A 178 3.55 -9.33 -3.99
C PHE A 178 3.84 -10.72 -3.43
N ASP A 179 3.30 -11.03 -2.25
CA ASP A 179 3.50 -12.31 -1.57
C ASP A 179 2.72 -13.46 -2.21
N LEU A 180 1.56 -13.18 -2.82
CA LEU A 180 0.62 -14.22 -3.28
C LEU A 180 0.66 -14.49 -4.78
N ALA A 181 1.04 -13.54 -5.62
CA ALA A 181 0.91 -13.69 -7.06
C ALA A 181 1.80 -14.79 -7.66
N GLY A 182 2.93 -15.09 -6.99
CA GLY A 182 3.82 -16.20 -7.33
C GLY A 182 3.33 -17.56 -6.87
N ASP A 183 2.40 -17.62 -5.91
CA ASP A 183 1.89 -18.86 -5.36
C ASP A 183 0.77 -19.44 -6.24
N PRO A 184 0.93 -20.64 -6.84
CA PRO A 184 -0.13 -21.26 -7.62
C PRO A 184 -1.33 -21.72 -6.79
N ALA A 185 -1.20 -21.82 -5.47
CA ALA A 185 -2.32 -22.17 -4.56
C ALA A 185 -3.19 -20.96 -4.22
N SER A 186 -2.69 -19.74 -4.44
CA SER A 186 -3.44 -18.50 -4.25
C SER A 186 -4.27 -18.19 -5.49
N PHE A 187 -5.58 -18.05 -5.35
CA PHE A 187 -6.52 -17.80 -6.46
C PHE A 187 -6.30 -18.74 -7.66
N PRO A 188 -6.37 -20.07 -7.47
CA PRO A 188 -6.03 -21.06 -8.50
C PRO A 188 -6.96 -20.99 -9.72
N GLU A 189 -8.17 -20.47 -9.57
CA GLU A 189 -9.12 -20.26 -10.68
C GLU A 189 -8.61 -19.27 -11.74
N GLN A 190 -7.71 -18.35 -11.38
CA GLN A 190 -7.05 -17.44 -12.34
C GLN A 190 -6.05 -18.17 -13.24
N LEU A 191 -5.54 -19.33 -12.80
CA LEU A 191 -4.53 -20.13 -13.49
C LEU A 191 -5.15 -21.30 -14.26
N ALA A 192 -6.46 -21.51 -14.10
CA ALA A 192 -7.19 -22.52 -14.87
C ALA A 192 -7.08 -22.21 -16.37
N GLY A 193 -6.84 -23.25 -17.17
CA GLY A 193 -6.73 -23.10 -18.62
C GLY A 193 -7.95 -22.41 -19.25
N PRO A 194 -7.85 -21.99 -20.51
CA PRO A 194 -8.88 -21.18 -21.16
C PRO A 194 -10.24 -21.89 -21.10
N THR A 195 -11.12 -21.31 -20.31
CA THR A 195 -12.54 -21.64 -20.35
C THR A 195 -13.16 -20.89 -21.52
N LYS A 196 -14.37 -21.24 -21.94
CA LYS A 196 -15.09 -20.54 -23.02
C LYS A 196 -15.54 -19.10 -22.59
N ARG A 197 -14.61 -18.32 -22.03
CA ARG A 197 -14.85 -16.96 -21.57
C ARG A 197 -14.66 -15.95 -22.69
N LEU A 198 -15.27 -14.77 -22.54
CA LEU A 198 -15.33 -13.72 -23.55
C LEU A 198 -14.03 -12.93 -23.73
N GLU A 199 -13.05 -13.11 -22.84
CA GLU A 199 -11.78 -12.35 -22.83
C GLU A 199 -10.55 -13.25 -22.96
N PRO A 200 -10.31 -13.86 -24.13
CA PRO A 200 -9.20 -14.80 -24.32
C PRO A 200 -7.82 -14.17 -24.13
N PHE A 201 -7.71 -12.83 -24.23
CA PHE A 201 -6.42 -12.12 -24.07
C PHE A 201 -5.98 -11.97 -22.61
N LEU A 202 -6.90 -12.01 -21.65
CA LEU A 202 -6.61 -12.00 -20.22
C LEU A 202 -6.43 -13.41 -19.65
N GLU A 203 -6.67 -14.42 -20.45
CA GLU A 203 -6.47 -15.81 -20.10
C GLU A 203 -5.00 -16.22 -20.28
N ASN A 204 -4.65 -17.41 -19.83
CA ASN A 204 -3.28 -17.94 -19.79
C ASN A 204 -2.40 -17.29 -18.71
N LEU A 205 -3.00 -16.72 -17.67
CA LEU A 205 -2.23 -16.21 -16.53
C LEU A 205 -1.37 -17.34 -15.93
N ARG A 206 -0.22 -16.95 -15.42
CA ARG A 206 0.72 -17.84 -14.75
C ARG A 206 1.12 -17.22 -13.42
N PRO A 207 1.55 -18.02 -12.45
CA PRO A 207 2.18 -17.48 -11.25
C PRO A 207 3.32 -16.55 -11.66
N TRP A 208 3.38 -15.38 -11.02
CA TRP A 208 4.44 -14.42 -11.25
C TRP A 208 4.94 -13.86 -9.92
N GLN A 209 6.22 -14.08 -9.64
CA GLN A 209 6.87 -13.52 -8.47
C GLN A 209 7.61 -12.24 -8.86
N SER A 210 7.09 -11.09 -8.42
CA SER A 210 7.82 -9.83 -8.46
C SER A 210 9.05 -9.92 -7.56
N LYS A 211 10.13 -9.23 -7.92
CA LYS A 211 11.44 -9.40 -7.27
C LYS A 211 11.66 -8.45 -6.11
N LYS A 212 11.10 -7.25 -6.22
CA LYS A 212 11.21 -6.22 -5.19
C LYS A 212 9.91 -5.46 -5.03
N ILE A 213 9.63 -5.04 -3.81
CA ILE A 213 8.60 -4.06 -3.50
C ILE A 213 9.24 -2.91 -2.73
N TYR A 214 8.95 -1.69 -3.18
CA TYR A 214 9.36 -0.46 -2.53
C TYR A 214 8.14 0.33 -2.12
N TYR A 215 8.29 1.06 -1.04
CA TYR A 215 7.29 1.99 -0.54
C TYR A 215 7.79 3.43 -0.68
N PHE A 216 6.88 4.34 -0.89
CA PHE A 216 7.12 5.76 -0.74
C PHE A 216 6.20 6.31 0.36
N PRO A 217 6.74 7.13 1.27
CA PRO A 217 5.94 7.70 2.34
C PRO A 217 5.21 8.96 1.87
N ASP A 218 3.97 9.10 2.28
CA ASP A 218 3.24 10.37 2.26
C ASP A 218 3.19 10.92 3.69
N ALA A 219 4.35 11.21 4.26
CA ALA A 219 4.51 11.60 5.65
C ALA A 219 5.38 12.82 5.81
N ASP A 220 5.08 13.66 6.81
CA ASP A 220 5.88 14.85 7.15
C ASP A 220 7.31 14.50 7.63
N ARG A 221 7.46 13.30 8.20
CA ARG A 221 8.71 12.80 8.80
C ARG A 221 9.59 12.04 7.81
N LYS A 222 10.01 12.69 6.72
CA LYS A 222 10.87 12.07 5.70
C LYS A 222 12.26 11.65 6.22
N ASP A 223 12.69 12.21 7.34
CA ASP A 223 13.97 11.89 8.00
C ASP A 223 14.10 10.41 8.39
N ILE A 224 13.01 9.76 8.83
CA ILE A 224 13.04 8.35 9.25
C ILE A 224 13.18 7.36 8.09
N PHE A 225 12.96 7.82 6.86
CA PHE A 225 13.03 6.99 5.66
C PHE A 225 14.35 7.12 4.91
N ARG A 226 15.13 8.17 5.18
CA ARG A 226 16.41 8.42 4.51
C ARG A 226 17.38 7.25 4.69
N GLY A 227 17.98 6.80 3.59
CA GLY A 227 18.91 5.66 3.59
C GLY A 227 18.24 4.29 3.76
N LYS A 228 16.91 4.20 3.72
CA LYS A 228 16.15 2.94 3.77
C LYS A 228 15.81 2.37 2.39
N GLY A 229 16.28 3.02 1.36
CA GLY A 229 16.13 2.66 -0.04
C GLY A 229 16.84 3.68 -0.94
N PRO A 230 16.63 3.63 -2.26
CA PRO A 230 17.21 4.58 -3.20
C PRO A 230 16.56 5.95 -3.11
N ASP A 231 17.37 6.97 -3.40
CA ASP A 231 16.97 8.36 -3.50
C ASP A 231 17.15 8.84 -4.95
N TYR A 232 16.15 9.53 -5.48
CA TYR A 232 16.17 10.04 -6.86
C TYR A 232 15.97 11.55 -6.88
N SER A 233 16.97 12.29 -7.35
CA SER A 233 16.86 13.74 -7.48
C SER A 233 15.78 14.10 -8.49
N VAL A 234 14.85 14.94 -8.08
CA VAL A 234 13.81 15.47 -8.96
C VAL A 234 14.32 16.58 -9.89
N LYS A 235 15.52 17.11 -9.60
CA LYS A 235 16.17 18.18 -10.39
C LYS A 235 16.99 17.67 -11.57
N GLU A 236 17.24 16.37 -11.66
CA GLU A 236 17.91 15.80 -12.83
C GLU A 236 17.10 16.04 -14.11
N ILE A 237 17.82 16.23 -15.21
CA ILE A 237 17.23 16.53 -16.51
C ILE A 237 16.82 15.24 -17.23
N SER A 238 15.57 15.13 -17.58
CA SER A 238 15.03 14.06 -18.39
C SER A 238 15.73 14.00 -19.76
N LYS A 239 16.09 12.80 -20.18
CA LYS A 239 16.76 12.57 -21.48
C LYS A 239 15.81 12.82 -22.66
N SER A 240 14.53 12.53 -22.50
CA SER A 240 13.51 12.68 -23.54
C SER A 240 12.97 14.11 -23.60
N SER A 241 12.47 14.65 -22.50
CA SER A 241 11.79 15.96 -22.44
C SER A 241 12.77 17.15 -22.38
N LYS A 242 14.03 16.94 -21.99
CA LYS A 242 15.05 17.99 -21.74
C LYS A 242 14.68 18.96 -20.61
N GLN A 243 13.73 18.55 -19.74
CA GLN A 243 13.30 19.31 -18.57
C GLN A 243 13.65 18.56 -17.29
N PRO A 244 13.72 19.22 -16.11
CA PRO A 244 13.85 18.53 -14.83
C PRO A 244 12.68 17.57 -14.60
N TYR A 245 12.92 16.45 -13.92
CA TYR A 245 11.86 15.48 -13.66
C TYR A 245 10.70 16.06 -12.84
N TRP A 246 10.96 17.02 -11.93
CA TRP A 246 9.88 17.71 -11.23
C TRP A 246 8.96 18.47 -12.21
N ARG A 247 9.51 19.04 -13.30
CA ARG A 247 8.71 19.75 -14.29
C ARG A 247 7.87 18.79 -15.12
N VAL A 248 8.44 17.67 -15.53
CA VAL A 248 7.70 16.61 -16.25
C VAL A 248 6.54 16.11 -15.41
N ALA A 249 6.78 15.88 -14.12
CA ALA A 249 5.73 15.44 -13.19
C ALA A 249 4.64 16.50 -13.01
N LEU A 250 5.01 17.77 -12.84
CA LEU A 250 4.06 18.87 -12.71
C LEU A 250 3.19 19.04 -13.97
N ASP A 251 3.79 18.91 -15.15
CA ASP A 251 3.04 19.02 -16.41
C ASP A 251 2.04 17.87 -16.59
N SER A 252 2.38 16.65 -16.15
CA SER A 252 1.44 15.53 -16.08
C SER A 252 0.33 15.78 -15.05
N PHE A 253 0.68 16.26 -13.85
CA PHE A 253 -0.25 16.53 -12.76
C PHE A 253 -1.32 17.58 -13.11
N ARG A 254 -1.06 18.45 -14.12
CA ARG A 254 -2.04 19.44 -14.62
C ARG A 254 -3.35 18.85 -15.13
N ALA A 255 -3.41 17.55 -15.38
CA ALA A 255 -4.65 16.88 -15.78
C ALA A 255 -5.68 16.76 -14.63
N HIS A 256 -5.22 16.79 -13.37
CA HIS A 256 -6.05 16.60 -12.17
C HIS A 256 -6.79 17.89 -11.76
N GLN A 257 -7.67 18.38 -12.61
CA GLN A 257 -8.37 19.66 -12.39
C GLN A 257 -9.34 19.61 -11.21
N THR A 258 -10.03 18.47 -11.02
CA THR A 258 -11.02 18.34 -9.94
C THR A 258 -10.40 18.32 -8.54
N GLN A 259 -9.11 18.02 -8.44
CA GLN A 259 -8.39 17.88 -7.16
C GLN A 259 -7.40 19.01 -6.91
N ALA A 260 -6.91 19.64 -7.96
CA ALA A 260 -5.76 20.53 -7.87
C ALA A 260 -5.97 21.90 -8.53
N LYS A 261 -7.23 22.27 -8.86
CA LYS A 261 -7.46 23.54 -9.57
C LYS A 261 -6.89 24.75 -8.84
N SER A 262 -7.14 24.88 -7.54
CA SER A 262 -6.62 25.99 -6.73
C SER A 262 -5.10 26.04 -6.73
N PHE A 263 -4.44 24.90 -6.64
CA PHE A 263 -2.99 24.78 -6.73
C PHE A 263 -2.47 25.15 -8.14
N LEU A 264 -3.13 24.67 -9.19
CA LEU A 264 -2.77 24.96 -10.58
C LEU A 264 -2.99 26.43 -10.93
N ASP A 265 -4.07 27.04 -10.46
CA ASP A 265 -4.34 28.47 -10.62
C ASP A 265 -3.26 29.35 -9.93
N LYS A 266 -2.78 28.90 -8.76
CA LYS A 266 -1.66 29.55 -8.06
C LYS A 266 -0.36 29.42 -8.84
N ILE A 267 -0.03 28.24 -9.36
CA ILE A 267 1.16 28.02 -10.19
C ILE A 267 1.13 28.86 -11.46
N ALA A 268 -0.03 29.04 -12.08
CA ALA A 268 -0.16 29.84 -13.30
C ALA A 268 0.20 31.32 -13.10
N GLN A 269 0.29 31.80 -11.86
CA GLN A 269 0.68 33.16 -11.49
C GLN A 269 2.17 33.29 -11.10
N MET A 270 2.92 32.18 -11.09
CA MET A 270 4.31 32.11 -10.67
C MET A 270 5.25 32.12 -11.86
N ASP A 271 6.44 32.69 -11.66
CA ASP A 271 7.56 32.50 -12.59
C ASP A 271 8.21 31.10 -12.39
N GLU A 272 9.08 30.72 -13.33
CA GLU A 272 9.69 29.39 -13.32
C GLU A 272 10.54 29.13 -12.05
N ALA A 273 11.24 30.13 -11.54
CA ALA A 273 12.06 29.99 -10.32
C ALA A 273 11.19 29.79 -9.07
N GLN A 274 10.04 30.44 -9.02
CA GLN A 274 9.07 30.26 -7.95
C GLN A 274 8.43 28.86 -8.01
N ILE A 275 8.11 28.37 -9.22
CA ILE A 275 7.58 27.02 -9.43
C ILE A 275 8.61 25.97 -9.02
N GLU A 276 9.87 26.11 -9.45
CA GLU A 276 10.95 25.20 -9.07
C GLU A 276 11.11 25.14 -7.54
N LYS A 277 11.19 26.31 -6.90
CA LYS A 277 11.32 26.39 -5.44
C LYS A 277 10.17 25.68 -4.73
N MET A 278 8.95 25.81 -5.21
CA MET A 278 7.77 25.15 -4.65
C MET A 278 7.80 23.63 -4.91
N ALA A 279 8.05 23.21 -6.15
CA ALA A 279 8.08 21.80 -6.54
C ALA A 279 9.18 21.00 -5.82
N THR A 280 10.26 21.67 -5.44
CA THR A 280 11.39 21.08 -4.71
C THR A 280 11.36 21.39 -3.21
N SER A 281 10.24 21.87 -2.68
CA SER A 281 10.01 22.09 -1.25
C SER A 281 9.46 20.83 -0.56
N ASP A 282 9.47 20.85 0.75
CA ASP A 282 8.91 19.73 1.55
C ASP A 282 7.40 19.53 1.34
N ASP A 283 6.71 20.55 0.81
CA ASP A 283 5.26 20.48 0.55
C ASP A 283 4.90 19.68 -0.71
N VAL A 284 5.88 19.36 -1.60
CA VAL A 284 5.64 18.61 -2.85
C VAL A 284 6.59 17.41 -2.95
N TRP A 285 7.76 17.55 -3.60
CA TRP A 285 8.66 16.40 -3.80
C TRP A 285 9.96 16.49 -3.00
N THR A 286 10.26 17.59 -2.34
CA THR A 286 11.61 17.89 -1.83
C THR A 286 12.65 17.93 -2.97
N ASP A 287 13.95 17.84 -2.63
CA ASP A 287 15.03 17.73 -3.64
C ASP A 287 15.12 16.32 -4.26
N ALA A 288 14.57 15.31 -3.59
CA ALA A 288 14.64 13.92 -4.03
C ALA A 288 13.45 13.11 -3.53
N LEU A 289 13.02 12.16 -4.34
CA LEU A 289 12.12 11.10 -3.92
C LEU A 289 12.89 10.04 -3.14
N HIS A 290 12.36 9.69 -1.98
CA HIS A 290 12.91 8.65 -1.11
C HIS A 290 12.04 7.40 -1.20
N PHE A 291 12.61 6.29 -1.69
CA PHE A 291 11.95 5.00 -1.61
C PHE A 291 12.45 4.22 -0.40
N VAL A 292 11.58 3.42 0.18
CA VAL A 292 11.89 2.50 1.26
C VAL A 292 11.81 1.08 0.73
N LEU A 293 12.89 0.32 0.84
CA LEU A 293 12.86 -1.09 0.45
C LEU A 293 11.99 -1.89 1.43
N GLY A 294 10.89 -2.44 0.94
CA GLY A 294 10.06 -3.37 1.69
C GLY A 294 10.65 -4.77 1.69
N LYS A 295 10.74 -5.36 0.49
CA LYS A 295 11.28 -6.71 0.29
C LYS A 295 12.13 -6.78 -0.96
N SER A 296 13.16 -7.63 -0.92
CA SER A 296 13.94 -8.03 -2.08
C SER A 296 14.14 -9.54 -2.06
N LEU A 297 13.76 -10.21 -3.14
CA LEU A 297 14.01 -11.65 -3.37
C LEU A 297 15.24 -11.88 -4.24
N VAL A 298 15.96 -10.82 -4.56
CA VAL A 298 17.18 -10.84 -5.39
C VAL A 298 18.25 -9.96 -4.73
N GLY A 299 19.49 -10.07 -5.19
CA GLY A 299 20.57 -9.22 -4.72
C GLY A 299 20.37 -7.74 -5.04
N GLY A 300 21.40 -6.95 -4.79
CA GLY A 300 21.46 -5.52 -5.04
C GLY A 300 21.77 -4.71 -3.77
N SER A 301 22.15 -3.46 -3.96
CA SER A 301 22.39 -2.51 -2.85
C SER A 301 21.05 -2.01 -2.27
N LEU A 302 21.03 -1.74 -0.97
CA LEU A 302 19.85 -1.15 -0.31
C LEU A 302 19.53 0.24 -0.88
N THR A 303 20.55 1.04 -1.14
CA THR A 303 20.43 2.43 -1.61
C THR A 303 20.84 2.60 -3.07
N GLY A 304 20.97 1.50 -3.82
CA GLY A 304 21.18 1.49 -5.25
C GLY A 304 19.89 1.79 -6.02
N ASP A 305 19.90 1.56 -7.34
CA ASP A 305 18.69 1.67 -8.15
C ASP A 305 17.63 0.62 -7.76
N VAL A 306 16.35 0.91 -7.94
CA VAL A 306 15.27 -0.08 -7.65
C VAL A 306 15.43 -1.36 -8.48
N PHE A 307 16.10 -1.30 -9.63
CA PHE A 307 16.43 -2.45 -10.47
C PHE A 307 17.78 -3.09 -10.15
N ASP A 308 18.52 -2.57 -9.18
CA ASP A 308 19.82 -3.14 -8.82
C ASP A 308 19.66 -4.61 -8.38
N GLY A 309 20.42 -5.52 -9.03
CA GLY A 309 20.28 -6.97 -8.86
C GLY A 309 19.07 -7.62 -9.56
N VAL A 310 18.23 -6.84 -10.24
CA VAL A 310 17.06 -7.37 -10.97
C VAL A 310 17.47 -7.80 -12.38
N THR A 311 17.25 -9.07 -12.70
CA THR A 311 17.32 -9.58 -14.08
C THR A 311 15.92 -9.87 -14.59
N PRO A 312 15.57 -9.49 -15.85
CA PRO A 312 14.25 -9.79 -16.40
C PRO A 312 13.93 -11.28 -16.41
N GLY A 313 12.68 -11.63 -16.17
CA GLY A 313 12.19 -13.00 -16.27
C GLY A 313 11.62 -13.55 -14.97
N ALA A 314 11.01 -14.72 -15.05
CA ALA A 314 10.41 -15.39 -13.90
C ALA A 314 11.48 -15.87 -12.90
N ILE A 315 11.16 -15.76 -11.62
CA ILE A 315 11.89 -16.41 -10.53
C ILE A 315 10.95 -17.39 -9.81
N PRO A 316 11.48 -18.40 -9.11
CA PRO A 316 10.66 -19.28 -8.29
C PRO A 316 9.88 -18.50 -7.23
N PHE A 317 8.69 -19.00 -6.90
CA PHE A 317 7.93 -18.48 -5.77
C PHE A 317 8.74 -18.61 -4.48
N ALA A 318 8.80 -17.53 -3.73
CA ALA A 318 9.39 -17.48 -2.40
C ALA A 318 8.28 -17.20 -1.39
N ARG A 319 8.07 -18.14 -0.46
CA ARG A 319 7.11 -17.90 0.63
C ARG A 319 7.60 -16.77 1.51
N CYS A 320 6.69 -15.91 1.93
CA CYS A 320 7.00 -14.84 2.88
C CYS A 320 7.50 -15.43 4.20
N ASP A 321 8.62 -14.91 4.69
CA ASP A 321 9.15 -15.25 6.00
C ASP A 321 8.35 -14.50 7.09
N VAL A 322 7.56 -15.24 7.85
CA VAL A 322 6.82 -14.71 8.99
C VAL A 322 7.78 -14.46 10.15
N SER A 323 7.86 -13.22 10.61
CA SER A 323 8.65 -12.91 11.81
C SER A 323 8.08 -13.60 13.03
N PRO A 324 8.93 -14.10 13.96
CA PRO A 324 8.45 -14.77 15.16
C PRO A 324 7.60 -13.84 16.02
N GLU A 325 6.58 -14.40 16.66
CA GLU A 325 5.79 -13.63 17.62
C GLU A 325 6.68 -13.25 18.83
N PRO A 326 6.70 -11.97 19.23
CA PRO A 326 7.47 -11.55 20.39
C PRO A 326 6.95 -12.22 21.67
N ALA A 327 7.83 -12.54 22.58
CA ALA A 327 7.44 -13.02 23.91
C ALA A 327 6.57 -11.95 24.59
N ARG A 328 5.38 -12.33 25.02
CA ARG A 328 4.43 -11.41 25.68
C ARG A 328 4.41 -11.70 27.18
N PRO A 329 4.36 -10.66 28.03
CA PRO A 329 4.25 -10.84 29.48
C PRO A 329 2.88 -11.48 29.86
N ASP A 330 2.83 -12.01 31.09
CA ASP A 330 1.61 -12.62 31.63
C ASP A 330 0.44 -11.63 31.74
N LEU A 331 0.76 -10.38 32.07
CA LEU A 331 -0.16 -9.25 32.05
C LEU A 331 0.38 -8.19 31.10
N SER A 332 -0.45 -7.67 30.20
CA SER A 332 -0.03 -6.60 29.28
C SER A 332 -1.17 -5.66 28.93
N VAL A 333 -0.80 -4.43 28.59
CA VAL A 333 -1.63 -3.47 27.86
C VAL A 333 -0.91 -3.11 26.57
N GLU A 334 -1.65 -3.10 25.47
CA GLU A 334 -1.12 -2.83 24.13
C GLU A 334 -2.12 -1.93 23.37
N LEU A 335 -1.64 -1.14 22.41
CA LEU A 335 -2.55 -0.45 21.48
C LEU A 335 -3.34 -1.48 20.68
N GLY A 336 -4.62 -1.23 20.52
CA GLY A 336 -5.54 -2.01 19.71
C GLY A 336 -5.82 -1.37 18.35
N GLY A 337 -6.89 -1.85 17.68
CA GLY A 337 -7.36 -1.27 16.42
C GLY A 337 -6.30 -1.25 15.31
N PRO A 338 -6.18 -0.16 14.56
CA PRO A 338 -5.22 -0.06 13.46
C PRO A 338 -3.77 -0.33 13.87
N TRP A 339 -3.34 0.10 15.05
CA TRP A 339 -1.95 -0.10 15.49
C TRP A 339 -1.60 -1.57 15.74
N SER A 340 -2.50 -2.33 16.37
CA SER A 340 -2.31 -3.79 16.52
C SER A 340 -2.35 -4.49 15.17
N PHE A 341 -3.22 -4.05 14.28
CA PHE A 341 -3.30 -4.57 12.92
C PHE A 341 -1.98 -4.39 12.15
N TYR A 342 -1.41 -3.18 12.16
CA TYR A 342 -0.12 -2.93 11.49
C TYR A 342 1.02 -3.75 12.08
N SER A 343 1.05 -3.90 13.40
CA SER A 343 2.05 -4.73 14.06
C SER A 343 2.00 -6.17 13.58
N GLU A 344 0.80 -6.76 13.55
CA GLU A 344 0.58 -8.13 13.06
C GLU A 344 0.84 -8.25 11.56
N PHE A 345 0.41 -7.28 10.76
CA PHE A 345 0.65 -7.26 9.32
C PHE A 345 2.15 -7.26 9.01
N ARG A 346 2.91 -6.35 9.61
CA ARG A 346 4.37 -6.31 9.40
C ARG A 346 5.02 -7.62 9.79
N ARG A 347 4.59 -8.22 10.89
CA ARG A 347 5.10 -9.52 11.33
C ARG A 347 4.75 -10.62 10.34
N ALA A 348 3.51 -10.69 9.89
CA ALA A 348 3.00 -11.72 8.97
C ALA A 348 3.66 -11.65 7.59
N HIS A 349 4.02 -10.45 7.16
CA HIS A 349 4.61 -10.20 5.84
C HIS A 349 6.13 -9.98 5.86
N GLY A 350 6.83 -10.29 6.98
CA GLY A 350 8.29 -10.16 7.07
C GLY A 350 8.79 -8.72 6.98
N LEU A 351 7.97 -7.74 7.37
CA LEU A 351 8.28 -6.30 7.31
C LEU A 351 8.68 -5.72 8.68
N ALA A 352 9.18 -6.53 9.59
CA ALA A 352 9.54 -6.08 10.95
C ALA A 352 10.61 -4.97 10.97
N SER A 353 11.46 -4.93 9.94
CA SER A 353 12.51 -3.90 9.77
C SER A 353 12.01 -2.60 9.12
N LEU A 354 10.76 -2.57 8.65
CA LEU A 354 10.22 -1.38 8.01
C LEU A 354 10.14 -0.22 9.01
N PRO A 355 10.61 0.99 8.65
CA PRO A 355 10.53 2.16 9.53
C PRO A 355 9.10 2.41 10.01
N HIS A 356 8.96 2.76 11.26
CA HIS A 356 7.70 3.19 11.88
C HIS A 356 8.02 4.16 13.02
N PRO A 357 7.13 5.10 13.32
CA PRO A 357 7.35 6.02 14.41
C PRO A 357 7.23 5.32 15.76
N GLU A 358 8.13 5.65 16.67
CA GLU A 358 8.06 5.27 18.08
C GLU A 358 8.21 6.52 18.95
N PRO A 359 7.21 6.88 19.74
CA PRO A 359 5.90 6.25 19.85
C PRO A 359 5.06 6.37 18.56
N PRO A 360 4.01 5.53 18.39
CA PRO A 360 3.04 5.66 17.30
C PRO A 360 2.46 7.07 17.20
N GLU A 361 2.12 7.49 16.01
CA GLU A 361 1.68 8.86 15.72
C GLU A 361 0.29 8.87 15.09
N ILE A 362 -0.45 9.97 15.30
CA ILE A 362 -1.72 10.25 14.62
C ILE A 362 -1.92 11.76 14.49
N ALA A 363 -2.48 12.22 13.37
CA ALA A 363 -2.96 13.60 13.21
C ALA A 363 -4.49 13.65 13.29
N LEU A 364 -5.04 14.61 14.01
CA LEU A 364 -6.47 14.71 14.26
C LEU A 364 -6.99 16.12 14.03
N GLN A 365 -8.13 16.21 13.37
CA GLN A 365 -8.85 17.47 13.21
C GLN A 365 -9.59 17.83 14.50
N VAL A 366 -9.47 19.09 14.94
CA VAL A 366 -10.09 19.58 16.17
C VAL A 366 -11.03 20.77 15.91
N PRO A 367 -12.07 20.92 16.75
CA PRO A 367 -12.39 20.12 17.96
C PRO A 367 -12.86 18.70 17.62
N GLY A 368 -12.59 17.75 18.51
CA GLY A 368 -12.96 16.36 18.28
C GLY A 368 -12.70 15.46 19.49
N THR A 369 -12.91 14.17 19.29
CA THR A 369 -12.64 13.13 20.27
C THR A 369 -11.63 12.13 19.72
N LEU A 370 -10.56 11.88 20.47
CA LEU A 370 -9.62 10.78 20.19
C LEU A 370 -10.12 9.53 20.91
N VAL A 371 -10.24 8.44 20.18
CA VAL A 371 -10.48 7.11 20.74
C VAL A 371 -9.20 6.30 20.66
N ILE A 372 -8.67 5.90 21.82
CA ILE A 372 -7.47 5.08 21.95
C ILE A 372 -7.93 3.64 22.25
N PRO A 373 -7.95 2.73 21.27
CA PRO A 373 -8.29 1.35 21.51
C PRO A 373 -7.13 0.62 22.19
N LEU A 374 -7.47 -0.25 23.14
CA LEU A 374 -6.51 -1.02 23.92
C LEU A 374 -6.85 -2.49 23.92
N TRP A 375 -5.81 -3.32 23.91
CA TRP A 375 -5.88 -4.73 24.30
C TRP A 375 -5.29 -4.88 25.69
N VAL A 376 -6.07 -5.35 26.64
CA VAL A 376 -5.61 -5.72 27.99
C VAL A 376 -5.68 -7.22 28.12
N ARG A 377 -4.56 -7.84 28.46
CA ARG A 377 -4.43 -9.31 28.45
C ARG A 377 -4.03 -9.82 29.83
N ASN A 378 -4.72 -10.87 30.27
CA ASN A 378 -4.36 -11.64 31.46
C ASN A 378 -4.12 -13.10 31.06
N ARG A 379 -2.86 -13.49 30.94
CA ARG A 379 -2.46 -14.86 30.63
C ARG A 379 -2.22 -15.72 31.89
N THR A 380 -2.37 -15.12 33.07
CA THR A 380 -2.23 -15.84 34.34
C THR A 380 -3.41 -16.78 34.56
N ALA A 381 -3.21 -17.76 35.43
CA ALA A 381 -4.27 -18.67 35.87
C ALA A 381 -5.23 -18.06 36.90
N LYS A 382 -5.09 -16.77 37.23
CA LYS A 382 -5.87 -16.08 38.28
C LYS A 382 -6.59 -14.88 37.69
N THR A 383 -7.74 -14.56 38.25
CA THR A 383 -8.41 -13.29 38.01
C THR A 383 -7.55 -12.13 38.53
N GLN A 384 -7.45 -11.05 37.77
CA GLN A 384 -6.68 -9.85 38.08
C GLN A 384 -7.57 -8.60 38.12
N GLU A 385 -7.31 -7.73 39.08
CA GLU A 385 -7.83 -6.36 39.06
C GLU A 385 -6.82 -5.48 38.36
N ILE A 386 -7.26 -4.76 37.33
CA ILE A 386 -6.41 -3.91 36.53
C ILE A 386 -6.91 -2.47 36.63
N THR A 387 -6.01 -1.53 36.85
CA THR A 387 -6.29 -0.10 36.85
C THR A 387 -5.66 0.51 35.60
N VAL A 388 -6.45 1.21 34.79
CA VAL A 388 -5.98 1.98 33.64
C VAL A 388 -6.10 3.46 33.93
N SER A 389 -5.03 4.20 33.68
CA SER A 389 -4.96 5.65 33.83
C SER A 389 -4.34 6.29 32.58
N ALA A 390 -4.57 7.58 32.37
CA ALA A 390 -3.97 8.34 31.28
C ALA A 390 -3.36 9.64 31.79
N VAL A 391 -2.18 9.96 31.30
CA VAL A 391 -1.55 11.28 31.45
C VAL A 391 -1.78 12.03 30.14
N LEU A 392 -2.49 13.14 30.24
CA LEU A 392 -2.93 13.93 29.12
C LEU A 392 -2.29 15.32 29.09
N PRO A 393 -2.07 15.92 27.92
CA PRO A 393 -1.66 17.31 27.79
C PRO A 393 -2.65 18.28 28.45
N ALA A 394 -2.19 19.49 28.79
CA ALA A 394 -3.03 20.53 29.38
C ALA A 394 -4.23 20.85 28.48
N GLY A 395 -5.42 20.90 29.09
CA GLY A 395 -6.69 21.20 28.43
C GLY A 395 -7.35 19.97 27.76
N TRP A 396 -6.72 18.81 27.75
CA TRP A 396 -7.33 17.57 27.29
C TRP A 396 -8.01 16.84 28.46
N THR A 397 -9.10 16.15 28.18
CA THR A 397 -9.88 15.51 29.25
C THR A 397 -10.29 14.10 28.86
N ALA A 398 -9.98 13.12 29.73
CA ALA A 398 -10.51 11.77 29.56
C ALA A 398 -12.02 11.77 29.85
N LEU A 399 -12.81 11.32 28.87
CA LEU A 399 -14.26 11.20 28.97
C LEU A 399 -14.66 9.84 29.54
N SER A 400 -13.94 8.79 29.18
CA SER A 400 -14.21 7.41 29.57
C SER A 400 -12.98 6.51 29.44
N GLY A 401 -13.08 5.28 29.97
CA GLY A 401 -12.10 4.20 29.76
C GLY A 401 -10.94 4.17 30.74
N THR A 402 -10.82 5.14 31.64
CA THR A 402 -9.91 5.07 32.77
C THR A 402 -10.61 4.47 33.99
N GLY A 403 -9.86 3.86 34.89
CA GLY A 403 -10.38 3.28 36.12
C GLY A 403 -10.03 1.80 36.29
N LYS A 404 -10.77 1.13 37.19
CA LYS A 404 -10.54 -0.26 37.56
C LYS A 404 -11.51 -1.19 36.86
N PHE A 405 -11.02 -2.36 36.45
CA PHE A 405 -11.84 -3.46 35.96
C PHE A 405 -11.22 -4.82 36.29
N THR A 406 -12.03 -5.83 36.31
CA THR A 406 -11.62 -7.20 36.62
C THR A 406 -11.48 -7.99 35.33
N LEU A 407 -10.34 -8.69 35.18
CA LEU A 407 -10.05 -9.54 34.02
C LEU A 407 -9.78 -10.96 34.50
N GLY A 408 -10.64 -11.89 34.10
CA GLY A 408 -10.53 -13.32 34.47
C GLY A 408 -9.27 -14.00 33.96
N ALA A 409 -8.96 -15.18 34.50
CA ALA A 409 -7.83 -15.99 34.07
C ALA A 409 -7.88 -16.29 32.56
N GLY A 410 -6.79 -16.08 31.83
CA GLY A 410 -6.67 -16.31 30.40
C GLY A 410 -7.48 -15.36 29.52
N GLN A 411 -8.13 -14.34 30.06
CA GLN A 411 -8.99 -13.42 29.30
C GLN A 411 -8.21 -12.30 28.61
N VAL A 412 -8.78 -11.83 27.52
CA VAL A 412 -8.39 -10.61 26.80
C VAL A 412 -9.59 -9.68 26.75
N ALA A 413 -9.41 -8.42 27.13
CA ALA A 413 -10.43 -7.38 27.02
C ALA A 413 -10.04 -6.37 25.96
N ALA A 414 -11.00 -6.04 25.09
CA ALA A 414 -10.94 -4.84 24.27
C ALA A 414 -11.44 -3.68 25.15
N ALA A 415 -10.56 -2.75 25.45
CA ALA A 415 -10.88 -1.51 26.15
C ALA A 415 -10.64 -0.32 25.23
N ARG A 416 -11.14 0.85 25.62
CA ARG A 416 -10.86 2.10 24.91
C ARG A 416 -10.86 3.26 25.88
N ILE A 417 -9.97 4.22 25.63
CA ILE A 417 -10.00 5.52 26.31
C ILE A 417 -10.53 6.55 25.30
N GLU A 418 -11.51 7.34 25.74
CA GLU A 418 -12.03 8.45 24.97
C GLU A 418 -11.49 9.75 25.56
N VAL A 419 -10.86 10.58 24.73
CA VAL A 419 -10.24 11.84 25.13
C VAL A 419 -10.85 12.97 24.33
N ASN A 420 -11.38 13.98 25.02
CA ASN A 420 -11.84 15.22 24.40
C ASN A 420 -10.63 16.10 24.08
N LEU A 421 -10.55 16.55 22.83
CA LEU A 421 -9.47 17.39 22.32
C LEU A 421 -9.92 18.85 22.28
N PRO A 422 -9.12 19.80 22.81
CA PRO A 422 -9.45 21.22 22.75
C PRO A 422 -9.36 21.72 21.29
N GLY A 423 -10.14 22.78 21.00
CA GLY A 423 -9.96 23.54 19.76
C GLY A 423 -8.59 24.24 19.73
N LEU A 424 -8.07 24.46 18.52
CA LEU A 424 -6.87 25.28 18.35
C LEU A 424 -7.18 26.75 18.47
N GLU A 425 -6.35 27.50 19.20
CA GLU A 425 -6.45 28.95 19.26
C GLU A 425 -6.23 29.59 17.89
N GLU A 426 -7.06 30.55 17.49
CA GLU A 426 -7.06 31.14 16.14
C GLU A 426 -5.76 31.88 15.76
N ASN A 427 -4.95 32.28 16.73
CA ASN A 427 -3.86 33.26 16.53
C ASN A 427 -2.45 32.68 16.47
N LYS A 428 -2.25 31.35 16.40
CA LYS A 428 -0.90 30.80 16.28
C LYS A 428 -0.59 30.51 14.81
N ALA A 429 0.26 31.36 14.22
CA ALA A 429 0.81 31.20 12.87
C ALA A 429 1.75 29.97 12.73
N LYS A 430 2.12 29.30 13.82
CA LYS A 430 3.00 28.14 13.86
C LYS A 430 2.18 26.86 13.92
N LYS A 431 2.53 25.88 13.07
CA LYS A 431 2.01 24.51 13.15
C LYS A 431 2.15 24.02 14.61
N PRO A 432 1.08 23.50 15.25
CA PRO A 432 1.19 23.03 16.62
C PRO A 432 2.15 21.84 16.69
N GLU A 433 2.97 21.82 17.73
CA GLU A 433 3.87 20.71 17.98
C GLU A 433 3.06 19.47 18.42
N PRO A 434 3.42 18.27 17.96
CA PRO A 434 2.76 17.05 18.41
C PRO A 434 2.81 16.91 19.93
N GLN A 435 1.70 16.51 20.52
CA GLN A 435 1.55 16.30 21.96
C GLN A 435 1.66 14.81 22.29
N GLU A 436 2.25 14.45 23.42
CA GLU A 436 2.36 13.08 23.89
C GLU A 436 1.26 12.74 24.90
N ILE A 437 0.60 11.60 24.70
CA ILE A 437 -0.31 10.97 25.66
C ILE A 437 0.40 9.72 26.20
N SER A 438 0.32 9.49 27.51
CA SER A 438 0.74 8.23 28.11
C SER A 438 -0.45 7.52 28.75
N VAL A 439 -0.61 6.23 28.45
CA VAL A 439 -1.59 5.35 29.11
C VAL A 439 -0.83 4.34 29.95
N HIS A 440 -1.16 4.27 31.21
CA HIS A 440 -0.55 3.35 32.17
C HIS A 440 -1.58 2.31 32.60
N ALA A 441 -1.12 1.06 32.72
CA ALA A 441 -1.91 -0.01 33.30
C ALA A 441 -1.15 -0.67 34.44
N GLU A 442 -1.86 -0.93 35.53
CA GLU A 442 -1.31 -1.53 36.75
C GLU A 442 -2.18 -2.67 37.24
N SER A 443 -1.58 -3.68 37.85
CA SER A 443 -2.24 -4.72 38.63
C SER A 443 -1.55 -4.90 39.96
N SER A 444 -2.31 -4.84 41.06
CA SER A 444 -1.78 -4.95 42.44
C SER A 444 -0.65 -3.96 42.74
N GLY A 445 -0.71 -2.74 42.18
CA GLY A 445 0.30 -1.69 42.34
C GLY A 445 1.58 -1.89 41.53
N GLN A 446 1.62 -2.87 40.64
CA GLN A 446 2.73 -3.09 39.72
C GLN A 446 2.34 -2.72 38.30
N SER A 447 3.20 -2.00 37.59
CA SER A 447 2.99 -1.69 36.18
C SER A 447 2.95 -2.96 35.34
N ILE A 448 1.94 -3.08 34.50
CA ILE A 448 1.80 -4.14 33.50
C ILE A 448 2.01 -3.62 32.07
N GLY A 449 2.28 -2.34 31.91
CA GLY A 449 2.65 -1.71 30.65
C GLY A 449 2.36 -0.22 30.63
N GLU A 450 3.05 0.45 29.72
CA GLU A 450 2.85 1.85 29.35
C GLU A 450 2.73 1.94 27.84
N ILE A 451 1.79 2.75 27.37
CA ILE A 451 1.60 3.08 25.97
C ILE A 451 1.81 4.58 25.82
N LYS A 452 2.61 4.95 24.84
CA LYS A 452 2.78 6.34 24.42
C LYS A 452 2.18 6.53 23.02
N LEU A 453 1.57 7.68 22.81
CA LEU A 453 0.99 8.08 21.52
C LEU A 453 1.29 9.54 21.27
N ARG A 454 1.84 9.89 20.10
CA ARG A 454 2.02 11.27 19.67
C ARG A 454 0.84 11.70 18.82
N VAL A 455 0.27 12.84 19.17
CA VAL A 455 -0.93 13.38 18.52
C VAL A 455 -0.64 14.78 18.00
N GLU A 456 -0.77 15.01 16.71
CA GLU A 456 -0.79 16.32 16.10
C GLU A 456 -2.23 16.80 15.96
N LEU A 457 -2.52 18.01 16.43
CA LEU A 457 -3.83 18.63 16.25
C LEU A 457 -3.83 19.50 15.00
N ARG A 458 -4.82 19.32 14.13
CA ARG A 458 -5.03 20.10 12.90
C ARG A 458 -6.34 20.86 12.95
N LYS A 459 -6.35 22.06 12.38
CA LYS A 459 -7.62 22.79 12.20
C LYS A 459 -8.52 22.01 11.28
N ARG A 460 -9.78 21.88 11.63
CA ARG A 460 -10.78 21.35 10.73
C ARG A 460 -10.85 22.28 9.51
N ALA A 461 -10.55 21.76 8.31
CA ALA A 461 -10.85 22.47 7.10
C ALA A 461 -12.37 22.68 7.06
N LEU A 462 -12.80 23.94 6.98
CA LEU A 462 -14.22 24.22 6.71
C LEU A 462 -14.50 23.61 5.32
N PRO A 463 -15.60 22.89 5.13
CA PRO A 463 -16.02 22.51 3.80
C PRO A 463 -16.20 23.81 3.00
N GLN A 464 -15.35 24.00 1.99
CA GLN A 464 -15.50 25.09 1.03
C GLN A 464 -16.68 24.82 0.11
#